data_b90f24fb44d35f3bfb78a2c6e4ba3033
#
_entry.id   b90f24fb44d35f3bfb78a2c6e4ba3033
#
_cell.length_a   1.000
_cell.length_b   1.000
_cell.length_c   1.000
_cell.angle_alpha   90.00
_cell.angle_beta   90.00
_cell.angle_gamma   90.00
#
_symmetry.space_group_name_H-M   'P 1'
#
loop_
_entity.id
_entity.type
_entity.pdbx_description
1 polymer ?
#
loop_
_entity_poly.entity_id
_entity_poly.type
_entity_poly.pdbx_seq_one_letter_code
_entity_poly.pdbx_strand_id
1 'polypeptide(L)'
;MDRFFCIAPMMRRTDRHFRYLCSVLSSEAILFTEMIHANAINRNNPEKFLNNSDVSNSTVLQIGGSSPKELREATLKSNEFNYSEINLNLGCPSPKVQSGNFGAVLMKDLNLVKNCLQEMMKVSKKEVSVKIRLGVDDFDIEESLDNFIFELSKIGINTFYVHARIALLKGLDPKENRTIPPLNYERVKKIKKDFKKINVIINGGISNFEKAANDFRDLDGIMVGRTCYEDPSKLLDVDKLFYAKENGHKNLNTILDEMFEYINSLDSKNQIRTKYHMLNLFKG
;
A
#
# COMPACT_ATOMS: atom_id res chain seq x y z
N MET A 1 10.20 -9.10 -7.25
CA MET A 1 8.71 -9.15 -7.07
C MET A 1 8.09 -8.28 -8.12
N ASP A 2 7.19 -8.84 -8.93
CA ASP A 2 6.49 -8.11 -9.98
C ASP A 2 5.32 -7.33 -9.38
N ARG A 3 5.34 -6.01 -9.52
CA ARG A 3 4.40 -5.10 -8.85
C ARG A 3 3.32 -4.58 -9.79
N PHE A 4 2.96 -5.38 -10.81
CA PHE A 4 2.02 -4.95 -11.84
C PHE A 4 0.66 -4.51 -11.27
N PHE A 5 0.17 -5.21 -10.25
CA PHE A 5 -1.05 -4.83 -9.55
C PHE A 5 -0.90 -4.94 -8.03
N CYS A 6 -1.17 -3.84 -7.32
CA CYS A 6 -1.09 -3.76 -5.86
C CYS A 6 -2.41 -3.27 -5.25
N ILE A 7 -2.80 -3.82 -4.10
CA ILE A 7 -3.92 -3.32 -3.31
C ILE A 7 -3.41 -2.35 -2.26
N ALA A 8 -3.86 -1.09 -2.33
CA ALA A 8 -3.36 0.00 -1.50
C ALA A 8 -3.66 -0.20 0.00
N PRO A 9 -2.77 0.26 0.90
CA PRO A 9 -3.02 0.28 2.34
C PRO A 9 -4.22 1.17 2.69
N MET A 10 -5.21 0.61 3.38
CA MET A 10 -6.44 1.32 3.78
C MET A 10 -6.80 0.99 5.22
N MET A 11 -6.76 2.00 6.10
CA MET A 11 -7.15 1.85 7.51
C MET A 11 -8.56 1.29 7.66
N ARG A 12 -8.73 0.30 8.53
CA ARG A 12 -9.97 -0.43 8.81
C ARG A 12 -10.55 -1.21 7.63
N ARG A 13 -9.76 -1.41 6.56
CA ARG A 13 -10.19 -2.12 5.35
C ARG A 13 -9.23 -3.22 4.95
N THR A 14 -7.93 -2.94 4.83
CA THR A 14 -6.93 -3.94 4.41
C THR A 14 -6.33 -4.70 5.60
N ASP A 15 -7.19 -5.10 6.54
CA ASP A 15 -6.81 -6.03 7.60
C ASP A 15 -6.55 -7.44 7.03
N ARG A 16 -6.14 -8.37 7.90
CA ARG A 16 -5.80 -9.73 7.46
C ARG A 16 -6.96 -10.45 6.77
N HIS A 17 -8.20 -10.19 7.19
CA HIS A 17 -9.37 -10.87 6.66
C HIS A 17 -9.75 -10.38 5.26
N PHE A 18 -9.63 -9.07 5.00
CA PHE A 18 -9.80 -8.57 3.64
C PHE A 18 -8.64 -9.02 2.74
N ARG A 19 -7.41 -9.07 3.24
CA ARG A 19 -6.28 -9.61 2.45
C ARG A 19 -6.47 -11.08 2.12
N TYR A 20 -7.02 -11.88 3.05
CA TYR A 20 -7.38 -13.26 2.76
C TYR A 20 -8.43 -13.34 1.63
N LEU A 21 -9.52 -12.57 1.70
CA LEU A 21 -10.49 -12.49 0.60
C LEU A 21 -9.81 -12.12 -0.73
N CYS A 22 -8.92 -11.13 -0.73
CA CYS A 22 -8.19 -10.74 -1.95
C CYS A 22 -7.32 -11.88 -2.48
N SER A 23 -6.68 -12.68 -1.62
CA SER A 23 -5.86 -13.83 -2.02
C SER A 23 -6.68 -14.99 -2.59
N VAL A 24 -7.93 -15.10 -2.19
CA VAL A 24 -8.87 -16.05 -2.79
C VAL A 24 -9.29 -15.62 -4.21
N LEU A 25 -9.41 -14.29 -4.44
CA LEU A 25 -9.87 -13.72 -5.71
C LEU A 25 -8.77 -13.55 -6.76
N SER A 26 -7.54 -13.30 -6.34
CA SER A 26 -6.37 -13.14 -7.21
C SER A 26 -5.14 -13.74 -6.54
N SER A 27 -4.41 -14.61 -7.24
CA SER A 27 -3.18 -15.23 -6.73
C SER A 27 -1.95 -14.33 -6.87
N GLU A 28 -2.01 -13.33 -7.75
CA GLU A 28 -0.87 -12.51 -8.13
C GLU A 28 -0.88 -11.10 -7.54
N ALA A 29 -2.07 -10.57 -7.18
CA ALA A 29 -2.17 -9.24 -6.61
C ALA A 29 -1.29 -9.08 -5.37
N ILE A 30 -0.47 -8.04 -5.33
CA ILE A 30 0.33 -7.70 -4.15
C ILE A 30 -0.56 -6.97 -3.15
N LEU A 31 -0.54 -7.45 -1.92
CA LEU A 31 -1.41 -6.96 -0.86
C LEU A 31 -0.63 -6.04 0.08
N PHE A 32 -1.27 -4.99 0.57
CA PHE A 32 -0.72 -4.14 1.62
C PHE A 32 -1.49 -4.32 2.92
N THR A 33 -0.77 -4.30 4.02
CA THR A 33 -1.41 -4.17 5.33
C THR A 33 -2.08 -2.80 5.48
N GLU A 34 -2.87 -2.60 6.51
CA GLU A 34 -3.14 -1.26 7.04
C GLU A 34 -1.81 -0.62 7.46
N MET A 35 -1.78 0.72 7.56
CA MET A 35 -0.62 1.38 8.16
C MET A 35 -0.55 1.06 9.66
N ILE A 36 0.50 0.39 10.08
CA ILE A 36 0.76 0.04 11.49
C ILE A 36 1.81 0.99 12.04
N HIS A 37 1.51 1.67 13.15
CA HIS A 37 2.47 2.58 13.75
C HIS A 37 3.63 1.79 14.41
N ALA A 38 4.88 2.24 14.23
CA ALA A 38 6.06 1.58 14.76
C ALA A 38 5.94 1.28 16.27
N ASN A 39 5.42 2.21 17.06
CA ASN A 39 5.20 2.01 18.48
C ASN A 39 4.14 0.95 18.83
N ALA A 40 3.17 0.70 17.95
CA ALA A 40 2.22 -0.40 18.16
C ALA A 40 2.95 -1.75 18.08
N ILE A 41 3.89 -1.89 17.15
CA ILE A 41 4.73 -3.09 17.01
C ILE A 41 5.71 -3.21 18.19
N ASN A 42 6.33 -2.09 18.60
CA ASN A 42 7.40 -2.11 19.59
C ASN A 42 6.92 -2.38 21.02
N ARG A 43 5.75 -1.82 21.39
CA ARG A 43 5.23 -1.83 22.77
C ARG A 43 4.24 -2.95 23.06
N ASN A 44 3.87 -3.74 22.07
CA ASN A 44 2.92 -4.84 22.24
C ASN A 44 3.52 -6.15 21.71
N ASN A 45 2.78 -7.24 21.87
CA ASN A 45 3.11 -8.48 21.16
C ASN A 45 2.97 -8.24 19.64
N PRO A 46 4.07 -8.36 18.86
CA PRO A 46 4.06 -8.13 17.41
C PRO A 46 3.07 -9.04 16.67
N GLU A 47 2.89 -10.27 17.13
CA GLU A 47 1.97 -11.26 16.54
C GLU A 47 0.56 -10.70 16.35
N LYS A 48 0.09 -9.89 17.31
CA LYS A 48 -1.23 -9.27 17.23
C LYS A 48 -1.42 -8.35 16.02
N PHE A 49 -0.34 -7.76 15.53
CA PHE A 49 -0.36 -6.79 14.44
C PHE A 49 0.22 -7.32 13.13
N LEU A 50 1.17 -8.25 13.24
CA LEU A 50 1.99 -8.68 12.11
C LEU A 50 1.64 -10.10 11.62
N ASN A 51 0.72 -10.82 12.26
CA ASN A 51 0.30 -12.12 11.76
C ASN A 51 -0.31 -12.00 10.36
N ASN A 52 0.30 -12.71 9.40
CA ASN A 52 -0.09 -12.77 7.99
C ASN A 52 0.00 -14.22 7.46
N SER A 53 -0.07 -15.21 8.33
CA SER A 53 0.13 -16.63 7.99
C SER A 53 -0.94 -17.18 7.07
N ASP A 54 -2.16 -16.62 7.13
CA ASP A 54 -3.30 -17.11 6.36
C ASP A 54 -3.32 -16.60 4.91
N VAL A 55 -2.44 -15.66 4.55
CA VAL A 55 -2.44 -15.01 3.24
C VAL A 55 -1.32 -15.58 2.38
N SER A 56 -1.68 -16.18 1.25
CA SER A 56 -0.73 -16.80 0.32
C SER A 56 0.03 -15.80 -0.56
N ASN A 57 -0.60 -14.67 -0.87
CA ASN A 57 -0.02 -13.65 -1.75
C ASN A 57 1.15 -12.90 -1.10
N SER A 58 2.02 -12.38 -1.97
CA SER A 58 3.03 -11.40 -1.55
C SER A 58 2.38 -10.23 -0.83
N THR A 59 2.74 -10.03 0.43
CA THR A 59 2.18 -8.96 1.26
C THR A 59 3.26 -7.99 1.70
N VAL A 60 2.98 -6.69 1.54
CA VAL A 60 3.82 -5.58 1.98
C VAL A 60 3.33 -5.06 3.32
N LEU A 61 4.21 -5.01 4.31
CA LEU A 61 3.95 -4.39 5.60
C LEU A 61 4.12 -2.87 5.48
N GLN A 62 3.07 -2.08 5.71
CA GLN A 62 3.22 -0.64 5.78
C GLN A 62 3.37 -0.16 7.22
N ILE A 63 4.48 0.53 7.51
CA ILE A 63 4.78 1.11 8.82
C ILE A 63 4.62 2.64 8.76
N GLY A 64 4.07 3.22 9.82
CA GLY A 64 4.04 4.66 10.07
C GLY A 64 4.88 5.01 11.29
N GLY A 65 5.57 6.15 11.22
CA GLY A 65 6.43 6.65 12.30
C GLY A 65 7.39 7.70 11.77
N SER A 66 8.08 8.41 12.68
CA SER A 66 9.06 9.46 12.38
C SER A 66 10.32 9.36 13.23
N SER A 67 10.38 8.42 14.17
CA SER A 67 11.58 8.17 14.97
C SER A 67 12.46 7.11 14.29
N PRO A 68 13.69 7.43 13.86
CA PRO A 68 14.58 6.46 13.24
C PRO A 68 14.80 5.22 14.12
N LYS A 69 14.95 5.41 15.44
CA LYS A 69 15.12 4.32 16.40
C LYS A 69 13.89 3.41 16.46
N GLU A 70 12.68 3.99 16.57
CA GLU A 70 11.43 3.21 16.67
C GLU A 70 11.14 2.46 15.39
N LEU A 71 11.40 3.07 14.22
CA LEU A 71 11.26 2.44 12.91
C LEU A 71 12.26 1.28 12.72
N ARG A 72 13.52 1.46 13.18
CA ARG A 72 14.51 0.39 13.19
C ARG A 72 14.05 -0.81 14.02
N GLU A 73 13.58 -0.58 15.24
CA GLU A 73 13.10 -1.63 16.14
C GLU A 73 11.87 -2.36 15.56
N ALA A 74 10.90 -1.62 15.02
CA ALA A 74 9.72 -2.21 14.38
C ALA A 74 10.09 -3.04 13.14
N THR A 75 11.02 -2.54 12.32
CA THR A 75 11.54 -3.26 11.15
C THR A 75 12.25 -4.54 11.55
N LEU A 76 13.09 -4.50 12.59
CA LEU A 76 13.79 -5.68 13.09
C LEU A 76 12.81 -6.77 13.52
N LYS A 77 11.79 -6.43 14.31
CA LYS A 77 10.73 -7.36 14.72
C LYS A 77 9.93 -7.92 13.55
N SER A 78 9.74 -7.12 12.50
CA SER A 78 8.98 -7.54 11.30
C SER A 78 9.70 -8.58 10.44
N ASN A 79 11.00 -8.78 10.62
CA ASN A 79 11.75 -9.78 9.86
C ASN A 79 11.30 -11.22 10.12
N GLU A 80 10.70 -11.49 11.27
CA GLU A 80 10.23 -12.82 11.66
C GLU A 80 8.87 -13.20 11.07
N PHE A 81 8.22 -12.23 10.38
CA PHE A 81 6.90 -12.42 9.78
C PHE A 81 6.98 -12.55 8.26
N ASN A 82 6.00 -13.22 7.67
CA ASN A 82 5.95 -13.49 6.23
C ASN A 82 5.48 -12.26 5.44
N TYR A 83 6.35 -11.26 5.33
CA TYR A 83 6.17 -10.11 4.44
C TYR A 83 7.24 -10.12 3.35
N SER A 84 6.88 -9.73 2.14
CA SER A 84 7.80 -9.64 1.00
C SER A 84 8.56 -8.31 0.96
N GLU A 85 8.02 -7.26 1.59
CA GLU A 85 8.55 -5.89 1.55
C GLU A 85 8.10 -5.12 2.79
N ILE A 86 8.87 -4.13 3.23
CA ILE A 86 8.50 -3.19 4.28
C ILE A 86 8.41 -1.79 3.68
N ASN A 87 7.25 -1.14 3.84
CA ASN A 87 6.95 0.15 3.23
C ASN A 87 6.80 1.24 4.29
N LEU A 88 7.49 2.37 4.15
CA LEU A 88 7.28 3.54 4.99
C LEU A 88 6.17 4.42 4.41
N ASN A 89 5.20 4.78 5.26
CA ASN A 89 4.13 5.69 4.87
C ASN A 89 4.60 7.15 4.93
N LEU A 90 4.65 7.79 3.76
CA LEU A 90 4.95 9.22 3.58
C LEU A 90 3.81 9.95 2.85
N GLY A 91 2.59 9.41 2.86
CA GLY A 91 1.50 9.96 2.05
C GLY A 91 0.16 10.17 2.77
N CYS A 92 0.03 9.74 4.03
CA CYS A 92 -1.21 9.90 4.78
C CYS A 92 -1.38 11.33 5.34
N PRO A 93 -2.45 12.08 4.97
CA PRO A 93 -2.66 13.45 5.43
C PRO A 93 -3.59 13.56 6.65
N SER A 94 -3.90 12.45 7.34
CA SER A 94 -4.92 12.50 8.40
C SER A 94 -4.45 13.33 9.61
N PRO A 95 -5.35 14.08 10.28
CA PRO A 95 -4.99 14.90 11.45
C PRO A 95 -4.28 14.11 12.56
N LYS A 96 -4.74 12.87 12.83
CA LYS A 96 -4.09 11.99 13.82
C LYS A 96 -2.66 11.62 13.44
N VAL A 97 -2.39 11.48 12.15
CA VAL A 97 -1.05 11.17 11.62
C VAL A 97 -0.17 12.42 11.68
N GLN A 98 -0.73 13.59 11.33
CA GLN A 98 -0.03 14.86 11.42
C GLN A 98 0.36 15.20 12.87
N SER A 99 -0.54 15.04 13.82
CA SER A 99 -0.25 15.28 15.25
C SER A 99 0.84 14.36 15.81
N GLY A 100 1.00 13.17 15.21
CA GLY A 100 2.10 12.25 15.50
C GLY A 100 3.37 12.54 14.69
N ASN A 101 3.41 13.60 13.91
CA ASN A 101 4.51 14.02 13.04
C ASN A 101 5.00 12.92 12.08
N PHE A 102 4.09 12.14 11.48
CA PHE A 102 4.41 11.12 10.47
C PHE A 102 3.45 11.17 9.27
N GLY A 103 3.65 10.30 8.27
CA GLY A 103 2.86 10.31 7.04
C GLY A 103 3.25 11.44 6.10
N ALA A 104 2.27 12.12 5.48
CA ALA A 104 2.52 13.11 4.43
C ALA A 104 3.39 14.29 4.90
N VAL A 105 3.25 14.72 6.15
CA VAL A 105 4.03 15.84 6.72
C VAL A 105 5.54 15.59 6.64
N LEU A 106 5.98 14.33 6.69
CA LEU A 106 7.41 13.98 6.61
C LEU A 106 8.04 14.32 5.24
N MET A 107 7.26 14.46 4.18
CA MET A 107 7.82 14.89 2.89
C MET A 107 8.46 16.28 2.95
N LYS A 108 8.15 17.09 4.00
CA LYS A 108 8.75 18.40 4.23
C LYS A 108 10.13 18.33 4.89
N ASP A 109 10.54 17.17 5.42
CA ASP A 109 11.83 16.97 6.09
C ASP A 109 12.59 15.77 5.47
N LEU A 110 13.25 16.04 4.36
CA LEU A 110 14.03 15.04 3.63
C LEU A 110 15.12 14.38 4.49
N ASN A 111 15.78 15.16 5.35
CA ASN A 111 16.87 14.63 6.18
C ASN A 111 16.35 13.64 7.22
N LEU A 112 15.23 13.94 7.86
CA LEU A 112 14.57 13.02 8.79
C LEU A 112 14.12 11.75 8.07
N VAL A 113 13.51 11.87 6.89
CA VAL A 113 13.10 10.71 6.08
C VAL A 113 14.29 9.84 5.71
N LYS A 114 15.40 10.43 5.25
CA LYS A 114 16.64 9.69 4.95
C LYS A 114 17.13 8.92 6.16
N ASN A 115 17.20 9.57 7.33
CA ASN A 115 17.64 8.93 8.58
C ASN A 115 16.72 7.76 8.96
N CYS A 116 15.40 7.94 8.88
CA CYS A 116 14.42 6.88 9.13
C CYS A 116 14.66 5.67 8.22
N LEU A 117 14.75 5.90 6.91
CA LEU A 117 14.93 4.84 5.92
C LEU A 117 16.27 4.13 6.06
N GLN A 118 17.36 4.85 6.33
CA GLN A 118 18.67 4.25 6.56
C GLN A 118 18.66 3.33 7.78
N GLU A 119 18.01 3.74 8.89
CA GLU A 119 17.88 2.90 10.08
C GLU A 119 17.02 1.66 9.84
N MET A 120 15.95 1.78 9.05
CA MET A 120 15.16 0.63 8.62
C MET A 120 15.99 -0.34 7.76
N MET A 121 16.70 0.16 6.75
CA MET A 121 17.50 -0.65 5.82
C MET A 121 18.67 -1.37 6.52
N LYS A 122 19.28 -0.79 7.56
CA LYS A 122 20.36 -1.44 8.33
C LYS A 122 19.95 -2.79 8.94
N VAL A 123 18.68 -2.98 9.23
CA VAL A 123 18.17 -4.17 9.92
C VAL A 123 17.18 -4.99 9.12
N SER A 124 16.65 -4.46 8.05
CA SER A 124 15.68 -5.16 7.22
C SER A 124 16.33 -6.31 6.45
N LYS A 125 15.72 -7.49 6.51
CA LYS A 125 16.03 -8.64 5.64
C LYS A 125 15.24 -8.58 4.32
N LYS A 126 14.44 -7.54 4.13
CA LYS A 126 13.49 -7.36 3.02
C LYS A 126 13.71 -6.01 2.37
N GLU A 127 13.24 -5.84 1.14
CA GLU A 127 13.27 -4.54 0.47
C GLU A 127 12.53 -3.51 1.31
N VAL A 128 13.09 -2.30 1.40
CA VAL A 128 12.44 -1.14 2.01
C VAL A 128 12.00 -0.19 0.91
N SER A 129 10.73 0.17 0.92
CA SER A 129 10.10 1.06 -0.06
C SER A 129 9.36 2.22 0.60
N VAL A 130 8.87 3.15 -0.20
CA VAL A 130 8.10 4.29 0.29
C VAL A 130 6.78 4.46 -0.44
N LYS A 131 5.74 4.93 0.28
CA LYS A 131 4.50 5.38 -0.36
C LYS A 131 4.31 6.86 -0.13
N ILE A 132 4.39 7.64 -1.22
CA ILE A 132 4.43 9.10 -1.23
C ILE A 132 3.19 9.71 -1.92
N ARG A 133 3.08 11.02 -1.84
CA ARG A 133 2.26 11.90 -2.66
C ARG A 133 3.15 12.66 -3.66
N LEU A 134 2.54 13.41 -4.58
CA LEU A 134 3.30 14.31 -5.46
C LEU A 134 3.90 15.49 -4.69
N GLY A 135 3.34 15.82 -3.55
CA GLY A 135 3.81 16.88 -2.67
C GLY A 135 2.85 17.10 -1.50
N VAL A 136 3.13 18.10 -0.68
CA VAL A 136 2.36 18.45 0.53
C VAL A 136 2.19 19.97 0.56
N ASP A 137 0.93 20.42 0.63
CA ASP A 137 0.56 21.84 0.64
C ASP A 137 1.14 22.57 -0.59
N ASP A 138 2.02 23.55 -0.37
CA ASP A 138 2.73 24.37 -1.36
C ASP A 138 4.05 23.76 -1.87
N PHE A 139 4.30 22.47 -1.57
CA PHE A 139 5.50 21.77 -2.03
C PHE A 139 5.57 21.77 -3.57
N ASP A 140 6.69 22.20 -4.11
CA ASP A 140 6.91 22.16 -5.54
C ASP A 140 6.97 20.71 -6.05
N ILE A 141 6.02 20.37 -6.92
CA ILE A 141 5.88 19.00 -7.44
C ILE A 141 6.88 18.68 -8.56
N GLU A 142 7.64 19.64 -9.05
CA GLU A 142 8.68 19.43 -10.06
C GLU A 142 10.04 19.27 -9.38
N GLU A 143 10.73 20.35 -9.10
CA GLU A 143 12.11 20.32 -8.61
C GLU A 143 12.24 19.67 -7.21
N SER A 144 11.36 20.06 -6.28
CA SER A 144 11.44 19.53 -4.91
C SER A 144 11.11 18.03 -4.84
N LEU A 145 10.12 17.57 -5.64
CA LEU A 145 9.80 16.14 -5.71
C LEU A 145 10.91 15.35 -6.39
N ASP A 146 11.49 15.87 -7.47
CA ASP A 146 12.59 15.21 -8.17
C ASP A 146 13.82 15.10 -7.26
N ASN A 147 14.16 16.16 -6.51
CA ASN A 147 15.23 16.10 -5.52
C ASN A 147 14.92 15.10 -4.39
N PHE A 148 13.68 15.04 -3.92
CA PHE A 148 13.26 14.07 -2.90
C PHE A 148 13.47 12.62 -3.37
N ILE A 149 13.00 12.30 -4.57
CA ILE A 149 13.16 10.97 -5.17
C ILE A 149 14.65 10.65 -5.42
N PHE A 150 15.39 11.61 -5.98
CA PHE A 150 16.82 11.46 -6.24
C PHE A 150 17.61 11.14 -4.98
N GLU A 151 17.42 11.92 -3.92
CA GLU A 151 18.13 11.73 -2.66
C GLU A 151 17.75 10.41 -1.95
N LEU A 152 16.49 9.98 -2.04
CA LEU A 152 16.10 8.66 -1.53
C LEU A 152 16.66 7.52 -2.38
N SER A 153 16.72 7.67 -3.69
CA SER A 153 17.32 6.66 -4.57
C SER A 153 18.82 6.48 -4.32
N LYS A 154 19.54 7.56 -4.01
CA LYS A 154 20.98 7.51 -3.65
C LYS A 154 21.26 6.70 -2.39
N ILE A 155 20.34 6.68 -1.43
CA ILE A 155 20.50 5.86 -0.22
C ILE A 155 20.01 4.42 -0.39
N GLY A 156 19.52 4.04 -1.59
CA GLY A 156 19.13 2.66 -1.92
C GLY A 156 17.63 2.39 -1.95
N ILE A 157 16.77 3.41 -1.87
CA ILE A 157 15.32 3.23 -2.06
C ILE A 157 15.04 3.15 -3.56
N ASN A 158 14.57 1.97 -4.00
CA ASN A 158 14.36 1.70 -5.42
C ASN A 158 12.87 1.57 -5.80
N THR A 159 11.95 1.58 -4.84
CA THR A 159 10.52 1.38 -5.10
C THR A 159 9.68 2.48 -4.46
N PHE A 160 8.91 3.17 -5.31
CA PHE A 160 8.07 4.30 -4.97
C PHE A 160 6.62 4.05 -5.39
N TYR A 161 5.71 3.99 -4.41
CA TYR A 161 4.27 3.98 -4.66
C TYR A 161 3.76 5.42 -4.61
N VAL A 162 3.40 5.97 -5.76
CA VAL A 162 3.11 7.40 -5.90
C VAL A 162 1.61 7.66 -6.04
N HIS A 163 1.00 8.25 -5.02
CA HIS A 163 -0.38 8.74 -5.16
C HIS A 163 -0.36 10.03 -5.98
N ALA A 164 -0.98 9.99 -7.16
CA ALA A 164 -0.95 11.04 -8.18
C ALA A 164 -1.72 12.33 -7.79
N ARG A 165 -1.65 12.73 -6.51
CA ARG A 165 -2.23 13.97 -5.95
C ARG A 165 -1.27 14.56 -4.92
N ILE A 166 -1.32 15.88 -4.73
CA ILE A 166 -0.75 16.52 -3.55
C ILE A 166 -1.58 16.18 -2.30
N ALA A 167 -1.00 16.32 -1.13
CA ALA A 167 -1.70 16.26 0.13
C ALA A 167 -1.87 17.66 0.69
N LEU A 168 -3.08 18.04 1.02
CA LEU A 168 -3.37 19.28 1.76
C LEU A 168 -3.55 18.94 3.23
N LEU A 169 -2.67 19.45 4.07
CA LEU A 169 -2.65 19.14 5.51
C LEU A 169 -3.73 19.92 6.27
N LYS A 170 -4.13 21.06 5.75
CA LYS A 170 -5.18 21.91 6.34
C LYS A 170 -6.35 22.03 5.38
N GLY A 171 -7.55 22.19 5.94
CA GLY A 171 -8.77 22.49 5.18
C GLY A 171 -9.45 21.29 4.53
N LEU A 172 -8.82 20.13 4.43
CA LEU A 172 -9.41 18.92 3.87
C LEU A 172 -9.27 17.72 4.81
N ASP A 173 -10.32 16.94 4.93
CA ASP A 173 -10.26 15.64 5.59
C ASP A 173 -9.52 14.57 4.72
N PRO A 174 -9.22 13.39 5.26
CA PRO A 174 -8.55 12.33 4.49
C PRO A 174 -9.36 11.79 3.30
N LYS A 175 -10.69 11.90 3.31
CA LYS A 175 -11.56 11.49 2.19
C LYS A 175 -11.50 12.55 1.08
N GLU A 176 -11.60 13.81 1.44
CA GLU A 176 -11.47 14.95 0.55
C GLU A 176 -10.09 15.01 -0.11
N ASN A 177 -9.03 14.75 0.63
CA ASN A 177 -7.66 14.63 0.11
C ASN A 177 -7.46 13.52 -0.94
N ARG A 178 -8.45 12.63 -1.12
CA ARG A 178 -8.45 11.59 -2.16
C ARG A 178 -9.34 11.93 -3.35
N THR A 179 -10.03 13.07 -3.30
CA THR A 179 -11.00 13.47 -4.34
C THR A 179 -10.78 14.88 -4.86
N ILE A 180 -10.55 15.85 -3.99
CA ILE A 180 -10.50 17.28 -4.33
C ILE A 180 -9.18 17.68 -5.01
N PRO A 181 -7.96 17.40 -4.47
CA PRO A 181 -6.75 17.73 -5.22
C PRO A 181 -6.74 16.99 -6.55
N PRO A 182 -6.42 17.66 -7.68
CA PRO A 182 -6.48 17.05 -9.00
C PRO A 182 -5.49 15.88 -9.13
N LEU A 183 -5.86 14.88 -9.92
CA LEU A 183 -4.95 13.81 -10.34
C LEU A 183 -3.97 14.35 -11.38
N ASN A 184 -2.69 14.07 -11.20
CA ASN A 184 -1.65 14.41 -12.17
C ASN A 184 -0.86 13.12 -12.52
N TYR A 185 -1.41 12.33 -13.43
CA TYR A 185 -0.77 11.10 -13.90
C TYR A 185 0.48 11.37 -14.74
N GLU A 186 0.47 12.46 -15.50
CA GLU A 186 1.61 12.83 -16.35
C GLU A 186 2.84 13.14 -15.50
N ARG A 187 2.65 13.73 -14.32
CA ARG A 187 3.76 13.93 -13.39
C ARG A 187 4.37 12.62 -12.89
N VAL A 188 3.52 11.60 -12.64
CA VAL A 188 4.01 10.26 -12.25
C VAL A 188 4.76 9.58 -13.40
N LYS A 189 4.25 9.68 -14.63
CA LYS A 189 4.95 9.15 -15.83
C LYS A 189 6.29 9.84 -16.03
N LYS A 190 6.35 11.18 -15.81
CA LYS A 190 7.59 11.94 -15.87
C LYS A 190 8.63 11.43 -14.87
N ILE A 191 8.24 11.10 -13.62
CA ILE A 191 9.15 10.50 -12.64
C ILE A 191 9.79 9.22 -13.22
N LYS A 192 9.01 8.30 -13.78
CA LYS A 192 9.56 7.06 -14.36
C LYS A 192 10.48 7.33 -15.54
N LYS A 193 10.16 8.31 -16.40
CA LYS A 193 10.97 8.70 -17.54
C LYS A 193 12.34 9.23 -17.09
N ASP A 194 12.36 10.08 -16.06
CA ASP A 194 13.56 10.76 -15.57
C ASP A 194 14.40 9.83 -14.67
N PHE A 195 13.74 8.95 -13.89
CA PHE A 195 14.38 8.01 -12.97
C PHE A 195 14.20 6.55 -13.42
N LYS A 196 14.83 6.17 -14.54
CA LYS A 196 14.65 4.85 -15.19
C LYS A 196 14.99 3.63 -14.31
N LYS A 197 15.85 3.81 -13.31
CA LYS A 197 16.37 2.71 -12.48
C LYS A 197 15.50 2.39 -11.25
N ILE A 198 14.50 3.23 -10.96
CA ILE A 198 13.59 2.98 -9.85
C ILE A 198 12.27 2.37 -10.34
N ASN A 199 11.58 1.66 -9.46
CA ASN A 199 10.22 1.18 -9.69
C ASN A 199 9.24 2.27 -9.27
N VAL A 200 8.33 2.63 -10.18
CA VAL A 200 7.28 3.63 -9.96
C VAL A 200 5.92 2.98 -10.14
N ILE A 201 5.20 2.83 -9.04
CA ILE A 201 3.85 2.25 -9.02
C ILE A 201 2.84 3.38 -8.80
N ILE A 202 1.96 3.59 -9.77
CA ILE A 202 0.98 4.68 -9.73
C ILE A 202 -0.23 4.33 -8.88
N ASN A 203 -0.72 5.30 -8.09
CA ASN A 203 -1.92 5.18 -7.29
C ASN A 203 -2.82 6.42 -7.42
N GLY A 204 -4.11 6.22 -7.32
CA GLY A 204 -5.11 7.30 -7.24
C GLY A 204 -6.14 7.28 -8.37
N GLY A 205 -7.43 7.23 -8.03
CA GLY A 205 -8.54 7.37 -8.96
C GLY A 205 -8.75 6.22 -9.97
N ILE A 206 -8.01 5.14 -9.86
CA ILE A 206 -8.10 4.00 -10.80
C ILE A 206 -9.36 3.17 -10.48
N SER A 207 -10.27 3.07 -11.45
CA SER A 207 -11.55 2.34 -11.33
C SER A 207 -11.79 1.33 -12.46
N ASN A 208 -11.18 1.54 -13.64
CA ASN A 208 -11.23 0.63 -14.77
C ASN A 208 -9.84 0.00 -14.95
N PHE A 209 -9.75 -1.33 -14.79
CA PHE A 209 -8.47 -2.05 -14.79
C PHE A 209 -7.92 -2.24 -16.20
N GLU A 210 -8.77 -2.52 -17.20
CA GLU A 210 -8.35 -2.65 -18.60
C GLU A 210 -7.76 -1.34 -19.12
N LYS A 211 -8.46 -0.22 -18.86
CA LYS A 211 -7.94 1.09 -19.20
C LYS A 211 -6.62 1.39 -18.49
N ALA A 212 -6.52 1.05 -17.21
CA ALA A 212 -5.30 1.29 -16.44
C ALA A 212 -4.11 0.44 -16.93
N ALA A 213 -4.33 -0.80 -17.32
CA ALA A 213 -3.30 -1.66 -17.91
C ALA A 213 -2.71 -1.05 -19.19
N ASN A 214 -3.52 -0.36 -20.00
CA ASN A 214 -3.07 0.32 -21.20
C ASN A 214 -2.42 1.68 -20.90
N ASP A 215 -3.07 2.53 -20.08
CA ASP A 215 -2.66 3.90 -19.80
C ASP A 215 -1.33 3.99 -19.03
N PHE A 216 -1.01 2.96 -18.24
CA PHE A 216 0.14 2.93 -17.32
C PHE A 216 1.15 1.82 -17.61
N ARG A 217 1.11 1.23 -18.82
CA ARG A 217 2.03 0.15 -19.24
C ARG A 217 3.52 0.50 -19.16
N ASP A 218 3.85 1.80 -19.22
CA ASP A 218 5.23 2.29 -19.15
C ASP A 218 5.72 2.48 -17.69
N LEU A 219 4.85 2.25 -16.71
CA LEU A 219 5.16 2.23 -15.29
C LEU A 219 5.39 0.79 -14.82
N ASP A 220 5.98 0.65 -13.65
CA ASP A 220 6.28 -0.68 -13.08
C ASP A 220 5.06 -1.33 -12.41
N GLY A 221 3.93 -0.65 -12.39
CA GLY A 221 2.65 -1.18 -11.94
C GLY A 221 1.65 -0.12 -11.49
N ILE A 222 0.50 -0.61 -11.08
CA ILE A 222 -0.59 0.19 -10.54
C ILE A 222 -0.93 -0.21 -9.11
N MET A 223 -1.40 0.74 -8.33
CA MET A 223 -1.93 0.48 -6.99
C MET A 223 -3.36 0.98 -6.88
N VAL A 224 -4.29 0.10 -6.53
CA VAL A 224 -5.72 0.40 -6.44
C VAL A 224 -6.19 0.25 -4.99
N GLY A 225 -7.03 1.16 -4.53
CA GLY A 225 -7.57 1.12 -3.18
C GLY A 225 -9.07 0.87 -3.16
N ARG A 226 -9.83 1.96 -3.16
CA ARG A 226 -11.29 1.93 -2.94
C ARG A 226 -12.04 1.02 -3.89
N THR A 227 -11.68 1.00 -5.15
CA THR A 227 -12.31 0.15 -6.17
C THR A 227 -12.25 -1.32 -5.80
N CYS A 228 -11.09 -1.82 -5.33
CA CYS A 228 -10.97 -3.22 -4.89
C CYS A 228 -11.78 -3.50 -3.62
N TYR A 229 -12.04 -2.52 -2.77
CA TYR A 229 -12.84 -2.70 -1.56
C TYR A 229 -14.34 -2.59 -1.82
N GLU A 230 -14.73 -1.67 -2.70
CA GLU A 230 -16.14 -1.40 -3.06
C GLU A 230 -16.70 -2.46 -4.02
N ASP A 231 -15.82 -3.07 -4.81
CA ASP A 231 -16.13 -4.15 -5.75
C ASP A 231 -14.95 -5.14 -5.83
N PRO A 232 -14.84 -6.06 -4.86
CA PRO A 232 -13.76 -7.05 -4.85
C PRO A 232 -13.81 -8.03 -6.02
N SER A 233 -14.96 -8.23 -6.68
CA SER A 233 -15.11 -9.15 -7.81
C SER A 233 -14.19 -8.79 -8.97
N LYS A 234 -13.83 -7.51 -9.14
CA LYS A 234 -12.86 -7.05 -10.14
C LYS A 234 -11.47 -7.67 -9.99
N LEU A 235 -11.14 -8.21 -8.82
CA LEU A 235 -9.87 -8.90 -8.60
C LEU A 235 -9.77 -10.21 -9.38
N LEU A 236 -10.89 -10.80 -9.81
CA LEU A 236 -10.89 -12.01 -10.63
C LEU A 236 -10.20 -11.81 -11.99
N ASP A 237 -10.19 -10.60 -12.52
CA ASP A 237 -9.57 -10.27 -13.80
C ASP A 237 -8.09 -9.88 -13.69
N VAL A 238 -7.58 -9.64 -12.48
CA VAL A 238 -6.23 -9.09 -12.24
C VAL A 238 -5.14 -9.99 -12.79
N ASP A 239 -5.20 -11.28 -12.52
CA ASP A 239 -4.15 -12.22 -12.89
C ASP A 239 -4.05 -12.34 -14.42
N LYS A 240 -5.19 -12.29 -15.13
CA LYS A 240 -5.21 -12.27 -16.58
C LYS A 240 -4.72 -10.95 -17.16
N LEU A 241 -5.22 -9.82 -16.64
CA LEU A 241 -4.96 -8.49 -17.22
C LEU A 241 -3.52 -8.02 -16.99
N PHE A 242 -2.92 -8.35 -15.84
CA PHE A 242 -1.64 -7.79 -15.45
C PHE A 242 -0.49 -8.80 -15.46
N TYR A 243 -0.79 -10.09 -15.34
CA TYR A 243 0.23 -11.13 -15.22
C TYR A 243 0.19 -12.16 -16.35
N ALA A 244 -0.74 -12.00 -17.31
CA ALA A 244 -0.96 -12.93 -18.43
C ALA A 244 -1.15 -14.38 -17.94
N LYS A 245 -1.69 -14.56 -16.75
CA LYS A 245 -2.02 -15.88 -16.18
C LYS A 245 -3.51 -16.15 -16.35
N GLU A 246 -3.81 -17.24 -17.04
CA GLU A 246 -5.17 -17.76 -17.00
C GLU A 246 -5.40 -18.34 -15.61
N ASN A 247 -6.06 -17.58 -14.77
CA ASN A 247 -6.67 -18.18 -13.60
C ASN A 247 -7.72 -19.15 -14.11
N GLY A 248 -7.58 -20.42 -13.76
CA GLY A 248 -8.75 -21.27 -13.80
C GLY A 248 -9.82 -20.54 -13.00
N HIS A 249 -10.78 -19.89 -13.70
CA HIS A 249 -11.78 -19.05 -13.07
C HIS A 249 -12.37 -19.80 -11.89
N LYS A 250 -11.96 -19.44 -10.67
CA LYS A 250 -12.66 -19.95 -9.49
C LYS A 250 -14.11 -19.50 -9.66
N ASN A 251 -15.00 -20.46 -9.77
CA ASN A 251 -16.41 -20.11 -9.79
C ASN A 251 -16.80 -19.55 -8.42
N LEU A 252 -17.89 -18.81 -8.37
CA LEU A 252 -18.36 -18.18 -7.13
C LEU A 252 -18.52 -19.19 -5.99
N ASN A 253 -18.98 -20.41 -6.28
CA ASN A 253 -19.16 -21.45 -5.25
C ASN A 253 -17.82 -21.83 -4.62
N THR A 254 -16.76 -22.05 -5.39
CA THR A 254 -15.42 -22.34 -4.87
C THR A 254 -14.89 -21.20 -3.98
N ILE A 255 -15.10 -19.94 -4.40
CA ILE A 255 -14.73 -18.76 -3.60
C ILE A 255 -15.50 -18.76 -2.27
N LEU A 256 -16.81 -19.03 -2.32
CA LEU A 256 -17.64 -19.07 -1.13
C LEU A 256 -17.24 -20.20 -0.18
N ASP A 257 -16.97 -21.40 -0.71
CA ASP A 257 -16.53 -22.54 0.09
C ASP A 257 -15.22 -22.23 0.82
N GLU A 258 -14.20 -21.71 0.14
CA GLU A 258 -12.93 -21.30 0.75
C GLU A 258 -13.15 -20.23 1.83
N MET A 259 -14.02 -19.25 1.57
CA MET A 259 -14.33 -18.20 2.55
C MET A 259 -15.12 -18.73 3.74
N PHE A 260 -16.03 -19.70 3.55
CA PHE A 260 -16.75 -20.35 4.65
C PHE A 260 -15.82 -21.15 5.55
N GLU A 261 -14.90 -21.93 4.98
CA GLU A 261 -13.88 -22.64 5.76
C GLU A 261 -13.04 -21.67 6.60
N TYR A 262 -12.55 -20.59 5.97
CA TYR A 262 -11.82 -19.56 6.67
C TYR A 262 -12.62 -18.91 7.80
N ILE A 263 -13.87 -18.49 7.55
CA ILE A 263 -14.73 -17.88 8.56
C ILE A 263 -14.95 -18.83 9.73
N ASN A 264 -15.20 -20.12 9.47
CA ASN A 264 -15.45 -21.10 10.53
C ASN A 264 -14.23 -21.35 11.41
N SER A 265 -13.02 -21.10 10.93
CA SER A 265 -11.78 -21.17 11.71
C SER A 265 -11.56 -20.00 12.68
N LEU A 266 -12.35 -18.92 12.54
CA LEU A 266 -12.18 -17.69 13.29
C LEU A 266 -13.05 -17.62 14.54
N ASP A 267 -12.65 -16.80 15.53
CA ASP A 267 -13.53 -16.40 16.62
C ASP A 267 -14.73 -15.54 16.14
N SER A 268 -15.79 -15.48 16.94
CA SER A 268 -17.05 -14.83 16.56
C SER A 268 -16.90 -13.36 16.13
N LYS A 269 -15.97 -12.62 16.73
CA LYS A 269 -15.71 -11.22 16.38
C LYS A 269 -15.10 -11.10 14.99
N ASN A 270 -14.11 -11.93 14.69
CA ASN A 270 -13.43 -11.95 13.40
C ASN A 270 -14.32 -12.57 12.30
N GLN A 271 -15.21 -13.51 12.63
CA GLN A 271 -16.23 -13.99 11.70
C GLN A 271 -17.13 -12.85 11.21
N ILE A 272 -17.66 -12.03 12.12
CA ILE A 272 -18.51 -10.88 11.78
C ILE A 272 -17.73 -9.91 10.89
N ARG A 273 -16.49 -9.60 11.25
CA ARG A 273 -15.63 -8.68 10.49
C ARG A 273 -15.36 -9.18 9.08
N THR A 274 -15.08 -10.46 8.92
CA THR A 274 -14.84 -11.09 7.61
C THR A 274 -16.09 -11.05 6.74
N LYS A 275 -17.25 -11.36 7.30
CA LYS A 275 -18.54 -11.26 6.59
C LYS A 275 -18.81 -9.85 6.05
N TYR A 276 -18.47 -8.81 6.82
CA TYR A 276 -18.58 -7.42 6.33
C TYR A 276 -17.72 -7.14 5.08
N HIS A 277 -16.53 -7.70 5.00
CA HIS A 277 -15.70 -7.55 3.80
C HIS A 277 -16.31 -8.24 2.58
N MET A 278 -17.02 -9.35 2.79
CA MET A 278 -17.65 -10.11 1.70
C MET A 278 -18.93 -9.45 1.16
N LEU A 279 -19.60 -8.57 1.92
CA LEU A 279 -20.85 -7.95 1.48
C LEU A 279 -20.75 -7.25 0.13
N ASN A 280 -19.57 -6.76 -0.22
CA ASN A 280 -19.35 -6.07 -1.48
C ASN A 280 -19.17 -7.01 -2.68
N LEU A 281 -18.95 -8.32 -2.48
CA LEU A 281 -18.96 -9.33 -3.55
C LEU A 281 -20.33 -9.52 -4.20
N PHE A 282 -21.39 -9.19 -3.46
CA PHE A 282 -22.77 -9.41 -3.86
C PHE A 282 -23.48 -8.13 -4.34
N LYS A 283 -22.73 -7.06 -4.52
CA LYS A 283 -23.24 -5.84 -5.13
C LYS A 283 -23.10 -5.95 -6.64
N GLY A 284 -24.00 -6.70 -7.24
CA GLY A 284 -24.19 -6.79 -8.69
C GLY A 284 -25.19 -5.78 -9.16
#